data_6e9ca440d333784a0d161a9ef3cc500a
#
_entry.id   6e9ca440d333784a0d161a9ef3cc500a
#
_cell.length_a   1.000
_cell.length_b   1.000
_cell.length_c   1.000
_cell.angle_alpha   90.00
_cell.angle_beta   90.00
_cell.angle_gamma   90.00
#
_symmetry.space_group_name_H-M   'P 1'
#
loop_
_entity.id
_entity.type
_entity.pdbx_description
1 polymer ?
#
loop_
_entity_poly.entity_id
_entity_poly.type
_entity_poly.pdbx_seq_one_letter_code
_entity_poly.pdbx_strand_id
1 'polypeptide(L)'
;MILTDDQGWGDLSLNGNKNLSTPNIDSLARDGASFDRFFVCPVCSPTRAEFLTGRYHVRGGVYSTSAGGERLNLDEQTIGDTFKAAGYATGAFGKWHNGMQYPYHPNGRGFDEFYGFCSGHWGDYFSPPLEHNGRIVRGEGFCIDDFTDKAMLFMEKAHKSGRPFFAYLPYNTPHSPMQVPDRFWKKFERKDLSMRHRDWQKPNLRPRQRENLSHVRCALAMCENIDWNVGRVLQKLHNLKITNDTIVAFFHDNGPNGLRWNGSMKGRKGSIDEGGVRSPLLVRWPKGIKAGTKVKQISAAIDLLPTLADLTGIQVVSRKKLDGRSLKPLLLGKKAPWKDRNIFSHWGGRVSVRTQQYRMDNTGKLFDMVADPGQIKDISKTNPGIAGNLRQVVTKWENSVLSELKRGERPFVIAYPNYAWTQIPARDATAHGGIKRSNRFPNCSYFTNWTKLEDKITWQTEVGAAGKYEATLHYAVPKGDEGAVLELIHNQSKLRYTITEAHEVPNRGQENDRVLRKESYVKDFKAVKMGIIALKKGKGE
;
A
#
# COMPACT_ATOMS: atom_id res chain seq x y z
N MET A 1 1.80 -13.33 -4.28
CA MET A 1 1.86 -12.47 -3.08
C MET A 1 0.63 -11.58 -3.05
N ILE A 2 -0.18 -11.67 -2.01
CA ILE A 2 -1.42 -10.88 -1.84
C ILE A 2 -1.24 -9.98 -0.62
N LEU A 3 -1.42 -8.68 -0.80
CA LEU A 3 -1.36 -7.65 0.23
C LEU A 3 -2.66 -6.85 0.22
N THR A 4 -3.24 -6.60 1.39
CA THR A 4 -4.47 -5.80 1.51
C THR A 4 -4.21 -4.49 2.23
N ASP A 5 -5.07 -3.49 2.02
CA ASP A 5 -4.92 -2.13 2.49
C ASP A 5 -5.94 -1.81 3.59
N ASP A 6 -5.47 -1.38 4.76
CA ASP A 6 -6.32 -1.05 5.93
C ASP A 6 -7.12 -2.23 6.51
N GLN A 7 -6.81 -3.45 6.13
CA GLN A 7 -7.36 -4.65 6.75
C GLN A 7 -6.64 -4.92 8.07
N GLY A 8 -7.39 -4.93 9.18
CA GLY A 8 -6.82 -5.23 10.49
C GLY A 8 -6.63 -6.73 10.72
N TRP A 9 -5.76 -7.09 11.66
CA TRP A 9 -5.56 -8.48 12.08
C TRP A 9 -6.90 -9.16 12.45
N GLY A 10 -7.82 -8.41 13.05
CA GLY A 10 -9.14 -8.89 13.46
C GLY A 10 -10.15 -9.06 12.30
N ASP A 11 -9.83 -8.69 11.08
CA ASP A 11 -10.76 -8.75 9.95
C ASP A 11 -10.71 -10.09 9.20
N LEU A 12 -10.40 -11.17 9.91
CA LEU A 12 -10.41 -12.56 9.42
C LEU A 12 -11.16 -13.47 10.38
N SER A 13 -11.97 -14.40 9.86
CA SER A 13 -12.63 -15.44 10.67
C SER A 13 -11.62 -16.36 11.35
N LEU A 14 -10.49 -16.65 10.72
CA LEU A 14 -9.35 -17.39 11.29
C LEU A 14 -8.91 -16.85 12.67
N ASN A 15 -8.95 -15.54 12.84
CA ASN A 15 -8.53 -14.86 14.07
C ASN A 15 -9.66 -14.77 15.13
N GLY A 16 -10.81 -15.39 14.87
CA GLY A 16 -11.94 -15.48 15.78
C GLY A 16 -13.01 -14.41 15.58
N ASN A 17 -12.96 -13.60 14.54
CA ASN A 17 -14.02 -12.62 14.25
C ASN A 17 -15.26 -13.33 13.69
N LYS A 18 -16.36 -13.30 14.47
CA LYS A 18 -17.65 -13.91 14.11
C LYS A 18 -18.53 -13.01 13.23
N ASN A 19 -18.11 -11.78 12.98
CA ASN A 19 -18.89 -10.83 12.18
C ASN A 19 -18.78 -11.08 10.67
N LEU A 20 -17.74 -11.79 10.21
CA LEU A 20 -17.50 -12.07 8.79
C LEU A 20 -17.05 -13.53 8.58
N SER A 21 -16.97 -13.93 7.32
CA SER A 21 -16.49 -15.26 6.91
C SER A 21 -15.43 -15.11 5.82
N THR A 22 -14.22 -15.66 6.07
CA THR A 22 -13.09 -15.59 5.13
C THR A 22 -12.50 -16.99 4.85
N PRO A 23 -13.33 -17.96 4.36
CA PRO A 23 -12.94 -19.37 4.27
C PRO A 23 -11.79 -19.63 3.30
N ASN A 24 -11.65 -18.82 2.23
CA ASN A 24 -10.58 -18.96 1.26
C ASN A 24 -9.23 -18.48 1.83
N ILE A 25 -9.22 -17.34 2.52
CA ILE A 25 -8.03 -16.83 3.22
C ILE A 25 -7.67 -17.79 4.36
N ASP A 26 -8.65 -18.25 5.14
CA ASP A 26 -8.44 -19.18 6.26
C ASP A 26 -7.85 -20.51 5.76
N SER A 27 -8.17 -20.93 4.52
CA SER A 27 -7.59 -22.13 3.91
C SER A 27 -6.07 -22.02 3.74
N LEU A 28 -5.51 -20.82 3.56
CA LEU A 28 -4.06 -20.63 3.46
C LEU A 28 -3.34 -21.04 4.74
N ALA A 29 -3.97 -20.81 5.90
CA ALA A 29 -3.45 -21.25 7.20
C ALA A 29 -3.66 -22.75 7.43
N ARG A 30 -4.83 -23.27 7.06
CA ARG A 30 -5.17 -24.68 7.22
C ARG A 30 -4.25 -25.56 6.36
N ASP A 31 -4.04 -25.17 5.11
CA ASP A 31 -3.31 -25.92 4.08
C ASP A 31 -1.83 -25.50 3.96
N GLY A 32 -1.36 -24.61 4.85
CA GLY A 32 0.00 -24.07 4.86
C GLY A 32 0.45 -23.70 6.26
N ALA A 33 1.08 -22.52 6.40
CA ALA A 33 1.58 -21.98 7.66
C ALA A 33 0.89 -20.68 8.03
N SER A 34 0.70 -20.44 9.32
CA SER A 34 0.28 -19.17 9.89
C SER A 34 1.27 -18.69 10.96
N PHE A 35 1.50 -17.37 10.96
CA PHE A 35 2.35 -16.72 11.94
C PHE A 35 1.49 -16.08 13.03
N ASP A 36 1.74 -16.43 14.28
CA ASP A 36 1.02 -15.86 15.42
C ASP A 36 1.29 -14.36 15.57
N ARG A 37 2.53 -13.94 15.30
CA ARG A 37 3.00 -12.57 15.50
C ARG A 37 3.88 -12.10 14.35
N PHE A 38 3.24 -11.56 13.32
CA PHE A 38 3.87 -10.89 12.19
C PHE A 38 3.57 -9.40 12.21
N PHE A 39 4.56 -8.56 11.94
CA PHE A 39 4.49 -7.12 12.10
C PHE A 39 4.77 -6.37 10.80
N VAL A 40 4.06 -5.25 10.66
CA VAL A 40 4.12 -4.33 9.53
C VAL A 40 4.29 -2.90 10.05
N CYS A 41 4.41 -1.93 9.16
CA CYS A 41 4.38 -0.53 9.56
C CYS A 41 2.97 -0.05 9.91
N PRO A 42 2.85 1.07 10.63
CA PRO A 42 1.56 1.66 11.01
C PRO A 42 0.72 2.19 9.85
N VAL A 43 1.32 2.36 8.66
CA VAL A 43 0.69 2.92 7.45
C VAL A 43 1.23 2.25 6.19
N CYS A 44 0.49 2.41 5.10
CA CYS A 44 0.61 1.63 3.87
C CYS A 44 1.95 1.77 3.10
N SER A 45 2.39 2.96 2.73
CA SER A 45 3.61 3.14 1.92
C SER A 45 4.88 2.60 2.60
N PRO A 46 5.13 2.84 3.91
CA PRO A 46 6.23 2.24 4.64
C PRO A 46 6.26 0.70 4.59
N THR A 47 5.13 0.04 4.86
CA THR A 47 5.07 -1.43 4.80
C THR A 47 5.39 -1.97 3.42
N ARG A 48 4.87 -1.31 2.38
CA ARG A 48 5.13 -1.70 0.99
C ARG A 48 6.61 -1.57 0.67
N ALA A 49 7.27 -0.48 1.10
CA ALA A 49 8.71 -0.29 0.95
C ALA A 49 9.51 -1.38 1.70
N GLU A 50 9.14 -1.71 2.94
CA GLU A 50 9.80 -2.75 3.74
C GLU A 50 9.67 -4.15 3.11
N PHE A 51 8.48 -4.50 2.64
CA PHE A 51 8.25 -5.75 1.92
C PHE A 51 9.06 -5.82 0.62
N LEU A 52 9.06 -4.72 -0.15
CA LEU A 52 9.73 -4.67 -1.44
C LEU A 52 11.25 -4.80 -1.32
N THR A 53 11.86 -4.27 -0.24
CA THR A 53 13.32 -4.13 -0.14
C THR A 53 13.97 -5.03 0.91
N GLY A 54 13.19 -5.58 1.85
CA GLY A 54 13.75 -6.29 3.02
C GLY A 54 14.49 -5.38 4.00
N ARG A 55 14.25 -4.05 3.95
CA ARG A 55 14.91 -3.02 4.76
C ARG A 55 13.88 -2.10 5.39
N TYR A 56 14.19 -1.51 6.55
CA TYR A 56 13.31 -0.51 7.15
C TYR A 56 13.04 0.64 6.18
N HIS A 57 11.78 1.03 6.03
CA HIS A 57 11.29 2.00 5.06
C HIS A 57 12.06 3.34 5.05
N VAL A 58 12.56 3.76 6.22
CA VAL A 58 13.29 5.02 6.38
C VAL A 58 14.62 4.99 5.63
N ARG A 59 15.33 3.84 5.61
CA ARG A 59 16.56 3.64 4.82
C ARG A 59 16.31 3.82 3.33
N GLY A 60 15.12 3.41 2.87
CA GLY A 60 14.66 3.56 1.50
C GLY A 60 14.07 4.95 1.19
N GLY A 61 14.16 5.91 2.12
CA GLY A 61 13.70 7.30 1.93
C GLY A 61 12.17 7.47 1.97
N VAL A 62 11.43 6.47 2.44
CA VAL A 62 9.96 6.56 2.56
C VAL A 62 9.59 7.09 3.94
N TYR A 63 9.01 8.29 4.00
CA TYR A 63 8.66 8.98 5.25
C TYR A 63 7.24 9.58 5.28
N SER A 64 6.52 9.51 4.16
CA SER A 64 5.15 10.01 4.02
C SER A 64 4.32 9.07 3.15
N THR A 65 3.04 9.39 2.98
CA THR A 65 2.09 8.65 2.15
C THR A 65 1.64 9.44 0.92
N SER A 66 2.27 10.60 0.63
CA SER A 66 1.93 11.46 -0.49
C SER A 66 3.00 12.52 -0.74
N ALA A 67 2.82 13.31 -1.80
CA ALA A 67 3.65 14.47 -2.16
C ALA A 67 5.16 14.12 -2.26
N GLY A 68 5.47 12.96 -2.82
CA GLY A 68 6.83 12.49 -3.05
C GLY A 68 7.52 11.83 -1.86
N GLY A 69 6.97 11.94 -0.63
CA GLY A 69 7.53 11.29 0.56
C GLY A 69 7.29 9.77 0.60
N GLU A 70 6.45 9.24 -0.25
CA GLU A 70 6.20 7.82 -0.46
C GLU A 70 7.17 7.17 -1.45
N ARG A 71 7.97 7.95 -2.18
CA ARG A 71 8.88 7.43 -3.21
C ARG A 71 10.02 6.64 -2.59
N LEU A 72 10.20 5.41 -3.06
CA LEU A 72 11.31 4.54 -2.68
C LEU A 72 12.59 4.98 -3.40
N ASN A 73 13.68 5.20 -2.68
CA ASN A 73 14.96 5.63 -3.26
C ASN A 73 15.40 4.70 -4.42
N LEU A 74 16.00 5.31 -5.44
CA LEU A 74 16.37 4.60 -6.68
C LEU A 74 17.54 3.62 -6.50
N ASP A 75 18.36 3.81 -5.48
CA ASP A 75 19.46 2.93 -5.12
C ASP A 75 19.04 1.71 -4.28
N GLU A 76 17.75 1.60 -3.96
CA GLU A 76 17.15 0.38 -3.41
C GLU A 76 16.78 -0.58 -4.54
N GLN A 77 17.00 -1.86 -4.34
CA GLN A 77 16.56 -2.93 -5.24
C GLN A 77 15.39 -3.68 -4.60
N THR A 78 14.40 -4.00 -5.41
CA THR A 78 13.14 -4.56 -4.93
C THR A 78 13.07 -6.08 -5.10
N ILE A 79 12.05 -6.67 -4.53
CA ILE A 79 11.68 -8.06 -4.78
C ILE A 79 11.36 -8.28 -6.27
N GLY A 80 10.77 -7.29 -6.97
CA GLY A 80 10.54 -7.33 -8.41
C GLY A 80 11.87 -7.47 -9.18
N ASP A 81 12.87 -6.65 -8.83
CA ASP A 81 14.22 -6.74 -9.44
C ASP A 81 14.84 -8.11 -9.19
N THR A 82 14.68 -8.65 -7.98
CA THR A 82 15.22 -9.97 -7.58
C THR A 82 14.61 -11.10 -8.40
N PHE A 83 13.29 -11.16 -8.53
CA PHE A 83 12.61 -12.20 -9.29
C PHE A 83 12.84 -12.04 -10.81
N LYS A 84 12.84 -10.81 -11.32
CA LYS A 84 13.16 -10.53 -12.72
C LYS A 84 14.56 -10.99 -13.11
N ALA A 85 15.56 -10.70 -12.28
CA ALA A 85 16.94 -11.14 -12.49
C ALA A 85 17.09 -12.67 -12.51
N ALA A 86 16.21 -13.39 -11.80
CA ALA A 86 16.14 -14.85 -11.80
C ALA A 86 15.30 -15.43 -12.97
N GLY A 87 14.88 -14.60 -13.95
CA GLY A 87 14.16 -15.05 -15.15
C GLY A 87 12.64 -15.20 -14.99
N TYR A 88 12.08 -14.82 -13.84
CA TYR A 88 10.63 -14.84 -13.63
C TYR A 88 9.94 -13.79 -14.50
N ALA A 89 8.73 -14.09 -14.98
CA ALA A 89 7.78 -13.07 -15.37
C ALA A 89 7.31 -12.33 -14.12
N THR A 90 7.31 -11.00 -14.11
CA THR A 90 6.99 -10.20 -12.93
C THR A 90 5.82 -9.26 -13.21
N GLY A 91 4.79 -9.29 -12.38
CA GLY A 91 3.60 -8.46 -12.54
C GLY A 91 3.08 -7.91 -11.21
N ALA A 92 2.58 -6.66 -11.23
CA ALA A 92 1.93 -6.02 -10.09
C ALA A 92 0.52 -5.53 -10.50
N PHE A 93 -0.51 -5.90 -9.72
CA PHE A 93 -1.92 -5.69 -10.05
C PHE A 93 -2.66 -5.07 -8.88
N GLY A 94 -2.81 -3.73 -8.88
CA GLY A 94 -3.46 -2.95 -7.83
C GLY A 94 -2.68 -1.70 -7.40
N LYS A 95 -2.66 -1.42 -6.09
CA LYS A 95 -2.07 -0.20 -5.49
C LYS A 95 -0.56 -0.32 -5.30
N TRP A 96 0.22 0.52 -5.98
CA TRP A 96 1.69 0.56 -5.82
C TRP A 96 2.14 1.33 -4.58
N HIS A 97 1.94 2.63 -4.55
CA HIS A 97 2.18 3.55 -3.43
C HIS A 97 3.66 3.76 -3.03
N ASN A 98 4.62 3.55 -3.93
CA ASN A 98 6.04 3.83 -3.69
C ASN A 98 6.70 4.68 -4.79
N GLY A 99 5.90 5.56 -5.40
CA GLY A 99 6.31 6.51 -6.45
C GLY A 99 5.60 6.25 -7.77
N MET A 100 5.24 7.32 -8.48
CA MET A 100 4.43 7.24 -9.69
C MET A 100 5.26 7.42 -10.96
N GLN A 101 6.13 8.43 -10.98
CA GLN A 101 6.93 8.72 -12.16
C GLN A 101 8.07 7.71 -12.32
N TYR A 102 8.33 7.27 -13.55
CA TYR A 102 9.49 6.41 -13.83
C TYR A 102 10.79 7.16 -13.48
N PRO A 103 11.78 6.54 -12.82
CA PRO A 103 11.92 5.11 -12.54
C PRO A 103 11.37 4.61 -11.19
N TYR A 104 10.58 5.42 -10.46
CA TYR A 104 9.89 5.00 -9.23
C TYR A 104 8.67 4.12 -9.51
N HIS A 105 8.13 4.22 -10.72
CA HIS A 105 7.02 3.41 -11.23
C HIS A 105 7.32 1.91 -11.17
N PRO A 106 6.32 1.01 -10.96
CA PRO A 106 6.55 -0.43 -10.91
C PRO A 106 7.39 -0.98 -12.05
N ASN A 107 7.19 -0.51 -13.29
CA ASN A 107 8.00 -0.94 -14.43
C ASN A 107 9.49 -0.53 -14.33
N GLY A 108 9.82 0.48 -13.54
CA GLY A 108 11.19 0.86 -13.19
C GLY A 108 11.74 0.13 -11.95
N ARG A 109 10.93 -0.71 -11.32
CA ARG A 109 11.21 -1.41 -10.05
C ARG A 109 11.07 -2.94 -10.20
N GLY A 110 11.41 -3.46 -11.36
CA GLY A 110 11.50 -4.88 -11.64
C GLY A 110 10.20 -5.58 -12.00
N PHE A 111 9.09 -4.87 -12.23
CA PHE A 111 7.84 -5.46 -12.70
C PHE A 111 7.69 -5.25 -14.23
N ASP A 112 7.59 -6.36 -14.98
CA ASP A 112 7.40 -6.33 -16.43
C ASP A 112 6.01 -5.83 -16.81
N GLU A 113 5.01 -6.15 -15.99
CA GLU A 113 3.62 -5.73 -16.18
C GLU A 113 3.10 -5.04 -14.92
N PHE A 114 2.43 -3.91 -15.12
CA PHE A 114 1.72 -3.18 -14.07
C PHE A 114 0.32 -2.82 -14.55
N TYR A 115 -0.68 -3.17 -13.74
CA TYR A 115 -2.06 -2.76 -13.92
C TYR A 115 -2.65 -2.31 -12.59
N GLY A 116 -3.04 -1.03 -12.47
CA GLY A 116 -3.54 -0.50 -11.21
C GLY A 116 -3.39 1.01 -11.09
N PHE A 117 -2.94 1.47 -9.94
CA PHE A 117 -2.65 2.89 -9.69
C PHE A 117 -1.49 3.09 -8.71
N CYS A 118 -0.76 4.20 -8.86
CA CYS A 118 0.43 4.49 -8.05
C CYS A 118 0.18 5.36 -6.82
N SER A 119 -1.02 5.91 -6.67
CA SER A 119 -1.38 6.82 -5.57
C SER A 119 -1.63 6.10 -4.23
N GLY A 120 -1.72 6.87 -3.14
CA GLY A 120 -1.98 6.35 -1.79
C GLY A 120 -3.41 5.85 -1.56
N HIS A 121 -4.39 6.37 -2.30
CA HIS A 121 -5.74 5.82 -2.42
C HIS A 121 -6.31 6.19 -3.79
N TRP A 122 -7.47 5.62 -4.14
CA TRP A 122 -8.16 5.92 -5.37
C TRP A 122 -9.58 6.42 -5.10
N GLY A 123 -10.09 7.31 -5.93
CA GLY A 123 -11.31 8.06 -5.62
C GLY A 123 -12.60 7.36 -6.04
N ASP A 124 -12.53 6.30 -6.85
CA ASP A 124 -13.68 5.48 -7.24
C ASP A 124 -13.20 4.04 -7.43
N TYR A 125 -14.02 3.06 -7.03
CA TYR A 125 -13.67 1.64 -7.13
C TYR A 125 -14.48 0.91 -8.20
N PHE A 126 -15.42 1.60 -8.86
CA PHE A 126 -16.20 1.03 -9.96
C PHE A 126 -15.79 1.63 -11.29
N SER A 127 -15.22 0.80 -12.15
CA SER A 127 -14.69 1.17 -13.47
C SER A 127 -13.85 2.47 -13.43
N PRO A 128 -12.87 2.56 -12.51
CA PRO A 128 -12.07 3.77 -12.36
C PRO A 128 -11.11 3.98 -13.54
N PRO A 129 -10.61 5.19 -13.76
CA PRO A 129 -9.40 5.36 -14.54
C PRO A 129 -8.24 4.71 -13.80
N LEU A 130 -7.53 3.82 -14.48
CA LEU A 130 -6.37 3.08 -13.99
C LEU A 130 -5.19 3.30 -14.92
N GLU A 131 -4.13 2.56 -14.69
CA GLU A 131 -2.93 2.57 -15.50
C GLU A 131 -2.55 1.14 -15.90
N HIS A 132 -2.15 0.96 -17.17
CA HIS A 132 -1.52 -0.25 -17.67
C HIS A 132 -0.17 0.13 -18.31
N ASN A 133 0.93 -0.19 -17.65
CA ASN A 133 2.30 0.11 -18.10
C ASN A 133 2.49 1.58 -18.53
N GLY A 134 2.08 2.54 -17.70
CA GLY A 134 2.19 3.97 -17.94
C GLY A 134 1.03 4.60 -18.71
N ARG A 135 0.18 3.83 -19.36
CA ARG A 135 -0.98 4.34 -20.11
C ARG A 135 -2.23 4.35 -19.25
N ILE A 136 -2.96 5.45 -19.28
CA ILE A 136 -4.26 5.54 -18.62
C ILE A 136 -5.25 4.65 -19.37
N VAL A 137 -5.94 3.79 -18.63
CA VAL A 137 -6.97 2.87 -19.10
C VAL A 137 -8.21 2.98 -18.22
N ARG A 138 -9.34 2.48 -18.67
CA ARG A 138 -10.55 2.35 -17.85
C ARG A 138 -10.59 0.95 -17.26
N GLY A 139 -10.77 0.83 -15.94
CA GLY A 139 -11.01 -0.45 -15.26
C GLY A 139 -12.40 -1.04 -15.58
N GLU A 140 -12.57 -2.31 -15.31
CA GLU A 140 -13.79 -3.07 -15.58
C GLU A 140 -14.47 -3.50 -14.28
N GLY A 141 -15.66 -2.97 -13.98
CA GLY A 141 -16.41 -3.32 -12.78
C GLY A 141 -15.71 -2.89 -11.49
N PHE A 142 -15.76 -3.72 -10.45
CA PHE A 142 -15.15 -3.41 -9.16
C PHE A 142 -13.65 -3.69 -9.19
N CYS A 143 -12.85 -2.73 -8.77
CA CYS A 143 -11.39 -2.71 -8.99
C CYS A 143 -10.65 -3.95 -8.45
N ILE A 144 -11.05 -4.53 -7.29
CA ILE A 144 -10.42 -5.75 -6.77
C ILE A 144 -10.70 -6.94 -7.66
N ASP A 145 -11.92 -7.04 -8.19
CA ASP A 145 -12.31 -8.11 -9.11
C ASP A 145 -11.50 -8.02 -10.41
N ASP A 146 -11.36 -6.79 -10.96
CA ASP A 146 -10.59 -6.49 -12.16
C ASP A 146 -9.08 -6.74 -11.98
N PHE A 147 -8.48 -6.27 -10.88
CA PHE A 147 -7.06 -6.57 -10.57
C PHE A 147 -6.80 -8.07 -10.50
N THR A 148 -7.75 -8.81 -9.93
CA THR A 148 -7.66 -10.28 -9.85
C THR A 148 -7.74 -10.93 -11.23
N ASP A 149 -8.63 -10.45 -12.10
CA ASP A 149 -8.75 -10.93 -13.48
C ASP A 149 -7.46 -10.71 -14.27
N LYS A 150 -6.92 -9.50 -14.23
CA LYS A 150 -5.64 -9.18 -14.92
C LYS A 150 -4.47 -10.01 -14.35
N ALA A 151 -4.42 -10.22 -13.03
CA ALA A 151 -3.40 -11.07 -12.41
C ALA A 151 -3.55 -12.54 -12.86
N MET A 152 -4.76 -13.07 -12.93
CA MET A 152 -5.01 -14.45 -13.38
C MET A 152 -4.67 -14.65 -14.87
N LEU A 153 -4.91 -13.65 -15.71
CA LEU A 153 -4.48 -13.66 -17.13
C LEU A 153 -2.96 -13.64 -17.24
N PHE A 154 -2.28 -12.80 -16.44
CA PHE A 154 -0.82 -12.78 -16.39
C PHE A 154 -0.23 -14.14 -15.97
N MET A 155 -0.75 -14.76 -14.91
CA MET A 155 -0.31 -16.09 -14.44
C MET A 155 -0.48 -17.14 -15.54
N GLU A 156 -1.62 -17.13 -16.23
CA GLU A 156 -1.89 -18.06 -17.33
C GLU A 156 -0.92 -17.87 -18.51
N LYS A 157 -0.67 -16.61 -18.89
CA LYS A 157 0.28 -16.26 -19.96
C LYS A 157 1.71 -16.71 -19.61
N ALA A 158 2.16 -16.47 -18.38
CA ALA A 158 3.47 -16.89 -17.91
C ALA A 158 3.59 -18.42 -17.93
N HIS A 159 2.57 -19.13 -17.39
CA HIS A 159 2.53 -20.58 -17.39
C HIS A 159 2.57 -21.17 -18.82
N LYS A 160 1.74 -20.67 -19.76
CA LYS A 160 1.73 -21.10 -21.16
C LYS A 160 3.07 -20.88 -21.88
N SER A 161 3.83 -19.86 -21.47
CA SER A 161 5.19 -19.59 -22.02
C SER A 161 6.30 -20.37 -21.30
N GLY A 162 5.97 -21.25 -20.36
CA GLY A 162 6.95 -22.04 -19.60
C GLY A 162 7.78 -21.20 -18.61
N ARG A 163 7.43 -19.94 -18.36
CA ARG A 163 8.17 -19.08 -17.44
C ARG A 163 7.58 -19.16 -16.03
N PRO A 164 8.41 -19.28 -14.98
CA PRO A 164 7.94 -19.04 -13.61
C PRO A 164 7.50 -17.58 -13.47
N PHE A 165 6.59 -17.31 -12.51
CA PHE A 165 6.08 -15.94 -12.34
C PHE A 165 6.14 -15.48 -10.88
N PHE A 166 6.29 -14.17 -10.71
CA PHE A 166 6.06 -13.45 -9.46
C PHE A 166 4.91 -12.47 -9.68
N ALA A 167 3.74 -12.80 -9.14
CA ALA A 167 2.54 -11.96 -9.20
C ALA A 167 2.33 -11.28 -7.85
N TYR A 168 2.36 -9.94 -7.82
CA TYR A 168 2.07 -9.10 -6.67
C TYR A 168 0.67 -8.51 -6.83
N LEU A 169 -0.24 -8.84 -5.92
CA LEU A 169 -1.63 -8.38 -5.88
C LEU A 169 -1.83 -7.46 -4.68
N PRO A 170 -1.43 -6.18 -4.78
CA PRO A 170 -1.65 -5.19 -3.73
C PRO A 170 -3.07 -4.62 -3.82
N TYR A 171 -4.04 -5.31 -3.25
CA TYR A 171 -5.41 -4.85 -3.18
C TYR A 171 -5.51 -3.55 -2.38
N ASN A 172 -6.41 -2.65 -2.81
CA ASN A 172 -6.61 -1.34 -2.19
C ASN A 172 -7.80 -1.31 -1.22
N THR A 173 -8.43 -2.44 -0.92
CA THR A 173 -9.51 -2.54 0.05
C THR A 173 -9.04 -3.27 1.32
N PRO A 174 -9.70 -3.04 2.45
CA PRO A 174 -10.85 -2.18 2.72
C PRO A 174 -10.52 -0.69 3.02
N HIS A 175 -9.51 -0.09 2.37
CA HIS A 175 -9.27 1.36 2.43
C HIS A 175 -10.46 2.14 1.86
N SER A 176 -10.70 3.36 2.34
CA SER A 176 -11.69 4.29 1.77
C SER A 176 -11.36 4.70 0.31
N PRO A 177 -12.38 5.03 -0.52
CA PRO A 177 -13.80 5.18 -0.20
C PRO A 177 -14.46 3.85 0.17
N MET A 178 -15.51 3.94 0.99
CA MET A 178 -16.23 2.76 1.47
C MET A 178 -17.22 2.29 0.41
N GLN A 179 -16.69 1.61 -0.61
CA GLN A 179 -17.42 1.10 -1.77
C GLN A 179 -17.23 -0.41 -1.88
N VAL A 180 -18.30 -1.12 -2.13
CA VAL A 180 -18.28 -2.58 -2.28
C VAL A 180 -19.47 -3.03 -3.13
N PRO A 181 -19.34 -4.08 -3.97
CA PRO A 181 -20.45 -4.60 -4.76
C PRO A 181 -21.66 -5.02 -3.90
N ASP A 182 -22.87 -4.79 -4.41
CA ASP A 182 -24.14 -5.06 -3.71
C ASP A 182 -24.24 -6.48 -3.19
N ARG A 183 -23.72 -7.47 -3.94
CA ARG A 183 -23.72 -8.89 -3.53
C ARG A 183 -23.03 -9.14 -2.18
N PHE A 184 -22.06 -8.29 -1.80
CA PHE A 184 -21.41 -8.33 -0.49
C PHE A 184 -22.09 -7.37 0.49
N TRP A 185 -22.44 -6.14 0.04
CA TRP A 185 -23.05 -5.13 0.89
C TRP A 185 -24.36 -5.62 1.55
N LYS A 186 -25.26 -6.22 0.78
CA LYS A 186 -26.55 -6.72 1.26
C LYS A 186 -26.46 -7.68 2.44
N LYS A 187 -25.35 -8.39 2.61
CA LYS A 187 -25.10 -9.24 3.79
C LYS A 187 -24.81 -8.46 5.06
N PHE A 188 -24.32 -7.22 4.93
CA PHE A 188 -23.79 -6.43 6.03
C PHE A 188 -24.59 -5.18 6.36
N GLU A 189 -25.35 -4.62 5.43
CA GLU A 189 -26.01 -3.32 5.59
C GLU A 189 -26.86 -3.19 6.88
N ARG A 190 -27.50 -4.30 7.30
CA ARG A 190 -28.32 -4.38 8.51
C ARG A 190 -27.79 -5.40 9.51
N LYS A 191 -26.62 -6.01 9.25
CA LYS A 191 -26.08 -7.04 10.13
C LYS A 191 -25.80 -6.49 11.52
N ASP A 192 -26.28 -7.21 12.53
CA ASP A 192 -25.84 -6.96 13.90
C ASP A 192 -24.42 -7.49 14.09
N LEU A 193 -23.56 -6.64 14.66
CA LEU A 193 -22.15 -6.94 14.88
C LEU A 193 -21.96 -7.35 16.34
N SER A 194 -21.80 -8.66 16.57
CA SER A 194 -21.61 -9.23 17.91
C SER A 194 -20.25 -8.91 18.52
N MET A 195 -19.23 -8.69 17.67
CA MET A 195 -17.87 -8.37 18.13
C MET A 195 -17.53 -6.92 17.79
N ARG A 196 -17.13 -6.17 18.82
CA ARG A 196 -16.95 -4.73 18.78
C ARG A 196 -15.51 -4.35 19.16
N HIS A 197 -15.11 -3.11 18.88
CA HIS A 197 -13.85 -2.56 19.35
C HIS A 197 -13.79 -2.55 20.89
N ARG A 198 -12.61 -2.79 21.46
CA ARG A 198 -12.39 -2.86 22.93
C ARG A 198 -12.95 -1.67 23.72
N ASP A 199 -13.02 -0.52 23.11
CA ASP A 199 -13.41 0.74 23.75
C ASP A 199 -14.84 1.19 23.37
N TRP A 200 -15.64 0.36 22.70
CA TRP A 200 -16.93 0.79 22.16
C TRP A 200 -17.94 1.25 23.23
N GLN A 201 -17.85 0.70 24.43
CA GLN A 201 -18.73 1.05 25.56
C GLN A 201 -18.19 2.18 26.44
N LYS A 202 -16.96 2.66 26.20
CA LYS A 202 -16.38 3.73 27.02
C LYS A 202 -17.23 4.99 26.94
N PRO A 203 -17.72 5.54 28.09
CA PRO A 203 -18.36 6.83 28.10
C PRO A 203 -17.35 7.91 27.65
N ASN A 204 -17.84 9.07 27.28
CA ASN A 204 -17.00 10.24 26.94
C ASN A 204 -16.02 10.08 25.75
N LEU A 205 -16.21 9.10 24.88
CA LEU A 205 -15.47 9.05 23.62
C LEU A 205 -15.86 10.22 22.71
N ARG A 206 -14.87 10.93 22.19
CA ARG A 206 -15.09 11.91 21.11
C ARG A 206 -15.71 11.21 19.89
N PRO A 207 -16.53 11.88 19.04
CA PRO A 207 -17.17 11.24 17.89
C PRO A 207 -16.20 10.46 17.00
N ARG A 208 -14.97 10.98 16.76
CA ARG A 208 -13.90 10.30 16.00
C ARG A 208 -13.32 9.04 16.67
N GLN A 209 -13.59 8.83 17.95
CA GLN A 209 -13.15 7.70 18.76
C GLN A 209 -14.24 6.64 18.93
N ARG A 210 -15.44 6.89 18.39
CA ARG A 210 -16.55 5.93 18.40
C ARG A 210 -16.49 5.05 17.16
N GLU A 211 -17.01 3.84 17.28
CA GLU A 211 -17.25 3.00 16.11
C GLU A 211 -18.32 3.62 15.21
N ASN A 212 -18.02 3.68 13.92
CA ASN A 212 -19.01 3.95 12.90
C ASN A 212 -19.47 2.61 12.31
N LEU A 213 -20.66 2.16 12.70
CA LEU A 213 -21.17 0.84 12.31
C LEU A 213 -21.30 0.66 10.79
N SER A 214 -21.74 1.67 10.08
CA SER A 214 -21.83 1.60 8.61
C SER A 214 -20.45 1.43 7.98
N HIS A 215 -19.44 2.16 8.51
CA HIS A 215 -18.06 2.00 8.08
C HIS A 215 -17.52 0.59 8.39
N VAL A 216 -17.78 0.08 9.59
CA VAL A 216 -17.38 -1.29 9.98
C VAL A 216 -18.03 -2.32 9.06
N ARG A 217 -19.35 -2.23 8.85
CA ARG A 217 -20.11 -3.13 7.97
C ARG A 217 -19.55 -3.14 6.55
N CYS A 218 -19.28 -1.97 5.98
CA CYS A 218 -18.70 -1.88 4.65
C CYS A 218 -17.29 -2.46 4.59
N ALA A 219 -16.43 -2.18 5.57
CA ALA A 219 -15.09 -2.77 5.64
C ALA A 219 -15.13 -4.30 5.70
N LEU A 220 -16.02 -4.89 6.49
CA LEU A 220 -16.20 -6.34 6.57
C LEU A 220 -16.74 -6.94 5.26
N ALA A 221 -17.67 -6.24 4.58
CA ALA A 221 -18.14 -6.62 3.25
C ALA A 221 -17.01 -6.62 2.21
N MET A 222 -16.14 -5.61 2.25
CA MET A 222 -14.93 -5.57 1.41
C MET A 222 -13.96 -6.72 1.74
N CYS A 223 -13.82 -7.11 3.00
CA CYS A 223 -13.00 -8.26 3.40
C CYS A 223 -13.56 -9.58 2.84
N GLU A 224 -14.89 -9.77 2.79
CA GLU A 224 -15.48 -10.94 2.12
C GLU A 224 -15.31 -10.88 0.58
N ASN A 225 -15.29 -9.69 -0.03
CA ASN A 225 -14.91 -9.58 -1.45
C ASN A 225 -13.44 -9.96 -1.68
N ILE A 226 -12.52 -9.53 -0.81
CA ILE A 226 -11.12 -9.97 -0.87
C ILE A 226 -11.04 -11.50 -0.77
N ASP A 227 -11.72 -12.09 0.20
CA ASP A 227 -11.73 -13.55 0.39
C ASP A 227 -12.23 -14.29 -0.85
N TRP A 228 -13.30 -13.81 -1.46
CA TRP A 228 -13.82 -14.38 -2.70
C TRP A 228 -12.80 -14.31 -3.84
N ASN A 229 -12.06 -13.19 -3.97
CA ASN A 229 -11.01 -13.03 -4.97
C ASN A 229 -9.78 -13.92 -4.69
N VAL A 230 -9.41 -14.11 -3.42
CA VAL A 230 -8.40 -15.10 -3.04
C VAL A 230 -8.82 -16.50 -3.48
N GLY A 231 -10.09 -16.87 -3.28
CA GLY A 231 -10.65 -18.14 -3.77
C GLY A 231 -10.50 -18.31 -5.28
N ARG A 232 -10.75 -17.24 -6.06
CA ARG A 232 -10.58 -17.25 -7.54
C ARG A 232 -9.12 -17.48 -7.94
N VAL A 233 -8.17 -16.84 -7.26
CA VAL A 233 -6.73 -17.06 -7.49
C VAL A 233 -6.36 -18.52 -7.19
N LEU A 234 -6.80 -19.07 -6.05
CA LEU A 234 -6.52 -20.46 -5.68
C LEU A 234 -7.11 -21.44 -6.70
N GLN A 235 -8.34 -21.19 -7.17
CA GLN A 235 -8.98 -21.99 -8.20
C GLN A 235 -8.24 -21.91 -9.55
N LYS A 236 -7.72 -20.71 -9.91
CA LYS A 236 -6.90 -20.54 -11.12
C LYS A 236 -5.62 -21.36 -11.06
N LEU A 237 -4.90 -21.36 -9.93
CA LEU A 237 -3.72 -22.20 -9.74
C LEU A 237 -4.04 -23.69 -9.82
N HIS A 238 -5.20 -24.11 -9.30
CA HIS A 238 -5.67 -25.48 -9.42
C HIS A 238 -5.94 -25.87 -10.89
N ASN A 239 -6.67 -25.03 -11.62
CA ASN A 239 -7.01 -25.27 -13.03
C ASN A 239 -5.75 -25.33 -13.93
N LEU A 240 -4.72 -24.55 -13.60
CA LEU A 240 -3.42 -24.59 -14.28
C LEU A 240 -2.54 -25.77 -13.82
N LYS A 241 -2.97 -26.55 -12.83
CA LYS A 241 -2.24 -27.71 -12.24
C LYS A 241 -0.90 -27.34 -11.62
N ILE A 242 -0.75 -26.09 -11.12
CA ILE A 242 0.48 -25.57 -10.51
C ILE A 242 0.33 -25.30 -8.99
N THR A 243 -0.74 -25.77 -8.36
CA THR A 243 -1.00 -25.56 -6.94
C THR A 243 0.18 -25.98 -6.04
N ASN A 244 0.78 -27.13 -6.33
CA ASN A 244 1.87 -27.67 -5.51
C ASN A 244 3.19 -26.93 -5.69
N ASP A 245 3.39 -26.30 -6.84
CA ASP A 245 4.63 -25.59 -7.21
C ASP A 245 4.53 -24.07 -7.02
N THR A 246 3.42 -23.58 -6.44
CA THR A 246 3.19 -22.16 -6.22
C THR A 246 3.16 -21.81 -4.74
N ILE A 247 3.99 -20.84 -4.33
CA ILE A 247 3.94 -20.21 -3.00
C ILE A 247 2.88 -19.10 -3.05
N VAL A 248 1.85 -19.22 -2.22
CA VAL A 248 0.85 -18.16 -2.01
C VAL A 248 1.05 -17.59 -0.62
N ALA A 249 1.36 -16.29 -0.53
CA ALA A 249 1.50 -15.59 0.74
C ALA A 249 0.50 -14.43 0.81
N PHE A 250 -0.12 -14.25 1.98
CA PHE A 250 -1.14 -13.26 2.27
C PHE A 250 -0.79 -12.50 3.56
N PHE A 251 -0.86 -11.17 3.52
CA PHE A 251 -0.68 -10.30 4.68
C PHE A 251 -1.35 -8.93 4.48
N HIS A 252 -1.42 -8.10 5.54
CA HIS A 252 -2.00 -6.76 5.52
C HIS A 252 -0.90 -5.69 5.63
N ASP A 253 -1.14 -4.48 5.11
CA ASP A 253 -0.13 -3.42 5.14
C ASP A 253 -0.10 -2.59 6.44
N ASN A 254 -1.19 -2.54 7.20
CA ASN A 254 -1.26 -1.91 8.52
C ASN A 254 -2.51 -2.37 9.29
N GLY A 255 -2.67 -1.87 10.51
CA GLY A 255 -3.89 -2.10 11.28
C GLY A 255 -5.12 -1.43 10.67
N PRO A 256 -6.32 -1.71 11.22
CA PRO A 256 -7.59 -1.29 10.64
C PRO A 256 -7.72 0.23 10.58
N ASN A 257 -8.22 0.77 9.47
CA ASN A 257 -8.70 2.14 9.40
C ASN A 257 -10.11 2.20 10.02
N GLY A 258 -10.24 3.01 11.06
CA GLY A 258 -11.45 3.04 11.86
C GLY A 258 -11.38 2.14 13.10
N LEU A 259 -12.38 2.25 13.94
CA LEU A 259 -12.53 1.46 15.17
C LEU A 259 -13.43 0.27 14.85
N ARG A 260 -12.90 -0.93 14.96
CA ARG A 260 -13.62 -2.20 14.85
C ARG A 260 -12.88 -3.27 15.63
N TRP A 261 -13.48 -4.43 15.81
CA TRP A 261 -12.86 -5.51 16.56
C TRP A 261 -11.50 -5.91 15.98
N ASN A 262 -10.48 -6.01 16.83
CA ASN A 262 -9.12 -6.36 16.45
C ASN A 262 -8.44 -7.27 17.51
N GLY A 263 -9.18 -8.16 18.15
CA GLY A 263 -8.63 -9.02 19.21
C GLY A 263 -8.27 -8.28 20.49
N SER A 264 -8.94 -7.16 20.80
CA SER A 264 -8.69 -6.30 21.98
C SER A 264 -7.30 -5.65 22.02
N MET A 265 -6.57 -5.64 20.91
CA MET A 265 -5.28 -4.96 20.82
C MET A 265 -5.42 -3.44 20.89
N LYS A 266 -4.44 -2.78 21.51
CA LYS A 266 -4.34 -1.32 21.54
C LYS A 266 -3.91 -0.78 20.17
N GLY A 267 -4.56 0.28 19.71
CA GLY A 267 -4.17 0.99 18.49
C GLY A 267 -4.90 0.51 17.23
N ARG A 268 -4.63 1.23 16.16
CA ARG A 268 -5.18 1.05 14.81
C ARG A 268 -4.24 1.72 13.80
N LYS A 269 -4.58 1.81 12.52
CA LYS A 269 -3.81 2.53 11.48
C LYS A 269 -3.22 3.85 12.02
N GLY A 270 -1.95 4.09 11.75
CA GLY A 270 -1.19 5.25 12.23
C GLY A 270 -0.67 5.15 13.66
N SER A 271 -1.07 4.12 14.43
CA SER A 271 -0.51 3.83 15.74
C SER A 271 0.63 2.81 15.62
N ILE A 272 1.74 3.09 16.32
CA ILE A 272 2.82 2.10 16.45
C ILE A 272 2.52 1.04 17.52
N ASP A 273 1.34 1.06 18.16
CA ASP A 273 0.87 0.03 19.09
C ASP A 273 0.46 -1.26 18.36
N GLU A 274 0.26 -2.34 19.12
CA GLU A 274 0.01 -3.70 18.61
C GLU A 274 -1.05 -3.75 17.51
N GLY A 275 -2.22 -3.16 17.74
CA GLY A 275 -3.33 -3.16 16.78
C GLY A 275 -3.10 -2.31 15.54
N GLY A 276 -2.08 -1.45 15.54
CA GLY A 276 -1.70 -0.65 14.36
C GLY A 276 -0.68 -1.34 13.46
N VAL A 277 0.07 -2.31 14.01
CA VAL A 277 1.24 -2.92 13.35
C VAL A 277 1.19 -4.44 13.25
N ARG A 278 0.23 -5.12 13.90
CA ARG A 278 0.08 -6.56 13.78
C ARG A 278 -0.75 -6.90 12.55
N SER A 279 -0.23 -7.80 11.74
CA SER A 279 -0.86 -8.36 10.54
C SER A 279 -0.87 -9.89 10.65
N PRO A 280 -1.82 -10.62 10.03
CA PRO A 280 -1.58 -12.02 9.73
C PRO A 280 -0.42 -12.14 8.74
N LEU A 281 0.28 -13.26 8.76
CA LEU A 281 1.06 -13.76 7.64
C LEU A 281 0.67 -15.23 7.45
N LEU A 282 0.09 -15.53 6.28
CA LEU A 282 -0.32 -16.86 5.87
C LEU A 282 0.50 -17.26 4.65
N VAL A 283 1.13 -18.44 4.68
CA VAL A 283 1.98 -18.91 3.58
C VAL A 283 1.60 -20.35 3.24
N ARG A 284 1.07 -20.55 2.04
CA ARG A 284 0.72 -21.87 1.52
C ARG A 284 1.68 -22.28 0.41
N TRP A 285 2.30 -23.43 0.56
CA TRP A 285 3.12 -24.10 -0.45
C TRP A 285 3.08 -25.61 -0.24
N PRO A 286 2.12 -26.34 -0.86
CA PRO A 286 1.89 -27.75 -0.53
C PRO A 286 3.12 -28.65 -0.71
N LYS A 287 3.98 -28.35 -1.69
CA LYS A 287 5.22 -29.12 -1.93
C LYS A 287 6.26 -28.95 -0.82
N GLY A 288 6.28 -27.82 -0.10
CA GLY A 288 7.36 -27.52 0.82
C GLY A 288 6.95 -27.25 2.26
N ILE A 289 5.73 -26.79 2.51
CA ILE A 289 5.25 -26.38 3.84
C ILE A 289 4.18 -27.34 4.32
N LYS A 290 4.43 -27.95 5.49
CA LYS A 290 3.44 -28.84 6.12
C LYS A 290 2.16 -28.08 6.47
N ALA A 291 1.01 -28.60 6.08
CA ALA A 291 -0.29 -28.04 6.39
C ALA A 291 -0.49 -27.88 7.91
N GLY A 292 -1.12 -26.78 8.32
CA GLY A 292 -1.40 -26.45 9.71
C GLY A 292 -0.17 -26.02 10.53
N THR A 293 0.97 -25.68 9.89
CA THR A 293 2.16 -25.18 10.58
C THR A 293 1.87 -23.87 11.30
N LYS A 294 2.18 -23.80 12.60
CA LYS A 294 2.07 -22.61 13.46
C LYS A 294 3.45 -22.06 13.80
N VAL A 295 3.74 -20.83 13.38
CA VAL A 295 5.00 -20.14 13.68
C VAL A 295 4.78 -19.15 14.81
N LYS A 296 5.43 -19.38 15.96
CA LYS A 296 5.30 -18.57 17.19
C LYS A 296 6.33 -17.43 17.27
N GLN A 297 7.36 -17.49 16.46
CA GLN A 297 8.46 -16.51 16.43
C GLN A 297 7.97 -15.20 15.81
N ILE A 298 8.43 -14.09 16.40
CA ILE A 298 8.16 -12.76 15.84
C ILE A 298 8.86 -12.58 14.49
N SER A 299 8.15 -11.98 13.57
CA SER A 299 8.61 -11.68 12.21
C SER A 299 7.98 -10.39 11.69
N ALA A 300 8.52 -9.84 10.61
CA ALA A 300 8.05 -8.56 10.06
C ALA A 300 8.12 -8.52 8.53
N ALA A 301 7.51 -7.48 7.93
CA ALA A 301 7.47 -7.29 6.48
C ALA A 301 8.86 -7.30 5.83
N ILE A 302 9.89 -6.79 6.51
CA ILE A 302 11.29 -6.85 6.07
C ILE A 302 11.82 -8.27 5.83
N ASP A 303 11.20 -9.28 6.42
CA ASP A 303 11.63 -10.68 6.31
C ASP A 303 11.14 -11.36 5.01
N LEU A 304 10.16 -10.75 4.32
CA LEU A 304 9.48 -11.41 3.19
C LEU A 304 10.38 -11.55 1.96
N LEU A 305 11.12 -10.50 1.59
CA LEU A 305 12.07 -10.59 0.48
C LEU A 305 13.11 -11.71 0.68
N PRO A 306 13.91 -11.75 1.78
CA PRO A 306 14.87 -12.82 1.97
C PRO A 306 14.21 -14.20 2.13
N THR A 307 12.99 -14.27 2.66
CA THR A 307 12.26 -15.54 2.79
C THR A 307 11.85 -16.12 1.45
N LEU A 308 11.22 -15.29 0.60
CA LEU A 308 10.75 -15.76 -0.70
C LEU A 308 11.91 -16.12 -1.63
N ALA A 309 12.98 -15.33 -1.61
CA ALA A 309 14.20 -15.64 -2.35
C ALA A 309 14.80 -16.99 -1.91
N ASP A 310 14.91 -17.21 -0.60
CA ASP A 310 15.46 -18.46 -0.04
C ASP A 310 14.55 -19.68 -0.29
N LEU A 311 13.21 -19.52 -0.20
CA LEU A 311 12.26 -20.60 -0.51
C LEU A 311 12.33 -21.03 -1.97
N THR A 312 12.52 -20.09 -2.88
CA THR A 312 12.60 -20.33 -4.33
C THR A 312 14.03 -20.65 -4.81
N GLY A 313 15.04 -20.55 -3.93
CA GLY A 313 16.43 -20.82 -4.27
C GLY A 313 17.08 -19.76 -5.15
N ILE A 314 16.54 -18.54 -5.20
CA ILE A 314 17.08 -17.43 -5.98
C ILE A 314 17.94 -16.51 -5.13
N GLN A 315 18.90 -15.83 -5.74
CA GLN A 315 19.75 -14.87 -5.05
C GLN A 315 19.11 -13.49 -5.00
N VAL A 316 19.10 -12.86 -3.83
CA VAL A 316 18.68 -11.46 -3.68
C VAL A 316 19.72 -10.54 -4.36
N VAL A 317 19.25 -9.67 -5.24
CA VAL A 317 20.12 -8.76 -6.01
C VAL A 317 20.51 -7.48 -5.25
N SER A 318 19.94 -7.24 -4.06
CA SER A 318 20.27 -6.04 -3.27
C SER A 318 21.75 -6.00 -2.92
N ARG A 319 22.39 -4.86 -3.23
CA ARG A 319 23.78 -4.55 -2.82
C ARG A 319 23.87 -4.01 -1.40
N LYS A 320 22.74 -3.64 -0.80
CA LYS A 320 22.64 -3.10 0.55
C LYS A 320 22.30 -4.22 1.53
N LYS A 321 22.82 -4.12 2.74
CA LYS A 321 22.50 -5.07 3.81
C LYS A 321 21.01 -5.06 4.11
N LEU A 322 20.38 -6.22 4.12
CA LEU A 322 19.00 -6.39 4.55
C LEU A 322 18.88 -6.25 6.07
N ASP A 323 17.77 -5.68 6.53
CA ASP A 323 17.37 -5.67 7.95
C ASP A 323 16.58 -6.95 8.29
N GLY A 324 15.90 -7.52 7.30
CA GLY A 324 15.15 -8.78 7.41
C GLY A 324 16.04 -10.03 7.37
N ARG A 325 15.46 -11.16 7.76
CA ARG A 325 16.07 -12.48 7.69
C ARG A 325 15.10 -13.52 7.14
N SER A 326 15.61 -14.58 6.51
CA SER A 326 14.77 -15.65 5.97
C SER A 326 14.01 -16.40 7.07
N LEU A 327 12.71 -16.57 6.87
CA LEU A 327 11.80 -17.36 7.71
C LEU A 327 11.72 -18.83 7.23
N LYS A 328 12.44 -19.22 6.16
CA LYS A 328 12.43 -20.58 5.60
C LYS A 328 12.65 -21.68 6.64
N PRO A 329 13.60 -21.56 7.60
CA PRO A 329 13.78 -22.60 8.61
C PRO A 329 12.52 -22.83 9.46
N LEU A 330 11.78 -21.77 9.80
CA LEU A 330 10.53 -21.84 10.56
C LEU A 330 9.39 -22.45 9.72
N LEU A 331 9.28 -22.05 8.47
CA LEU A 331 8.26 -22.54 7.53
C LEU A 331 8.44 -24.02 7.20
N LEU A 332 9.68 -24.49 7.08
CA LEU A 332 9.98 -25.89 6.78
C LEU A 332 10.12 -26.77 8.04
N GLY A 333 9.81 -26.22 9.23
CA GLY A 333 9.83 -26.97 10.49
C GLY A 333 11.23 -27.47 10.90
N LYS A 334 12.29 -26.80 10.43
CA LYS A 334 13.66 -27.19 10.81
C LYS A 334 13.89 -26.90 12.29
N LYS A 335 14.36 -27.90 13.03
CA LYS A 335 14.77 -27.79 14.45
C LYS A 335 16.12 -27.06 14.53
N ALA A 336 16.15 -25.78 14.19
CA ALA A 336 17.35 -24.96 14.37
C ALA A 336 17.10 -23.92 15.49
N PRO A 337 18.12 -23.56 16.29
CA PRO A 337 17.97 -22.49 17.28
C PRO A 337 17.55 -21.20 16.58
N TRP A 338 16.42 -20.64 17.00
CA TRP A 338 15.95 -19.35 16.50
C TRP A 338 16.26 -18.25 17.50
N LYS A 339 17.30 -17.50 17.22
CA LYS A 339 17.73 -16.41 18.10
C LYS A 339 16.68 -15.30 18.13
N ASP A 340 16.32 -14.85 19.34
CA ASP A 340 15.43 -13.70 19.52
C ASP A 340 16.00 -12.46 18.84
N ARG A 341 15.12 -11.50 18.55
CA ARG A 341 15.47 -10.27 17.82
C ARG A 341 14.61 -9.10 18.25
N ASN A 342 15.10 -7.92 17.94
CA ASN A 342 14.34 -6.68 18.05
C ASN A 342 13.68 -6.36 16.70
N ILE A 343 12.38 -6.08 16.72
CA ILE A 343 11.62 -5.54 15.58
C ILE A 343 11.17 -4.14 15.97
N PHE A 344 11.39 -3.17 15.08
CA PHE A 344 11.05 -1.78 15.31
C PHE A 344 9.85 -1.39 14.46
N SER A 345 8.96 -0.58 15.03
CA SER A 345 7.88 0.09 14.30
C SER A 345 8.06 1.60 14.43
N HIS A 346 8.10 2.28 13.29
CA HIS A 346 8.33 3.73 13.23
C HIS A 346 7.25 4.42 12.42
N TRP A 347 6.78 5.57 12.89
CA TRP A 347 5.97 6.50 12.12
C TRP A 347 5.91 7.89 12.76
N GLY A 348 6.12 8.94 11.95
CA GLY A 348 6.00 10.33 12.40
C GLY A 348 6.91 10.66 13.59
N GLY A 349 8.15 10.19 13.59
CA GLY A 349 9.13 10.41 14.66
C GLY A 349 8.91 9.56 15.91
N ARG A 350 7.91 8.67 15.93
CA ARG A 350 7.66 7.76 17.05
C ARG A 350 8.24 6.39 16.74
N VAL A 351 8.97 5.81 17.69
CA VAL A 351 9.56 4.47 17.57
C VAL A 351 9.08 3.59 18.71
N SER A 352 8.75 2.36 18.41
CA SER A 352 8.55 1.30 19.39
C SER A 352 9.40 0.09 19.02
N VAL A 353 9.80 -0.69 20.03
CA VAL A 353 10.59 -1.92 19.85
C VAL A 353 9.86 -3.08 20.48
N ARG A 354 10.01 -4.26 19.87
CA ARG A 354 9.53 -5.52 20.43
C ARG A 354 10.58 -6.62 20.33
N THR A 355 10.55 -7.49 21.32
CA THR A 355 11.20 -8.79 21.36
C THR A 355 10.14 -9.89 21.27
N GLN A 356 10.55 -11.14 21.41
CA GLN A 356 9.63 -12.27 21.48
C GLN A 356 8.61 -12.14 22.63
N GLN A 357 8.98 -11.55 23.76
CA GLN A 357 8.12 -11.41 24.92
C GLN A 357 7.69 -9.97 25.17
N TYR A 358 8.60 -9.02 25.12
CA TYR A 358 8.35 -7.66 25.57
C TYR A 358 8.16 -6.68 24.42
N ARG A 359 7.44 -5.60 24.73
CA ARG A 359 7.30 -4.45 23.86
C ARG A 359 7.47 -3.16 24.66
N MET A 360 8.27 -2.24 24.15
CA MET A 360 8.36 -0.88 24.68
C MET A 360 7.76 0.11 23.67
N ASP A 361 6.82 0.94 24.12
CA ASP A 361 6.24 2.01 23.30
C ASP A 361 7.13 3.27 23.26
N ASN A 362 6.74 4.24 22.45
CA ASN A 362 7.51 5.50 22.29
C ASN A 362 7.49 6.42 23.53
N THR A 363 6.73 6.08 24.56
CA THR A 363 6.73 6.81 25.85
C THR A 363 7.58 6.12 26.91
N GLY A 364 8.22 5.00 26.55
CA GLY A 364 9.06 4.20 27.44
C GLY A 364 8.28 3.22 28.34
N LYS A 365 6.97 3.05 28.11
CA LYS A 365 6.17 2.04 28.80
C LYS A 365 6.52 0.65 28.28
N LEU A 366 6.66 -0.29 29.19
CA LEU A 366 6.99 -1.68 28.92
C LEU A 366 5.78 -2.59 29.12
N PHE A 367 5.56 -3.50 28.19
CA PHE A 367 4.46 -4.47 28.22
C PHE A 367 4.99 -5.88 28.00
N ASP A 368 4.48 -6.86 28.75
CA ASP A 368 4.66 -8.28 28.47
C ASP A 368 3.60 -8.73 27.46
N MET A 369 3.98 -8.92 26.21
CA MET A 369 3.04 -9.20 25.12
C MET A 369 2.56 -10.66 25.07
N VAL A 370 3.08 -11.52 25.96
CA VAL A 370 2.60 -12.89 26.14
C VAL A 370 1.48 -12.90 27.19
N ALA A 371 1.70 -12.23 28.31
CA ALA A 371 0.74 -12.14 29.40
C ALA A 371 -0.34 -11.04 29.18
N ASP A 372 0.02 -9.96 28.48
CA ASP A 372 -0.84 -8.80 28.22
C ASP A 372 -0.80 -8.39 26.72
N PRO A 373 -1.36 -9.18 25.82
CA PRO A 373 -1.39 -8.86 24.40
C PRO A 373 -2.20 -7.58 24.07
N GLY A 374 -3.02 -7.11 25.01
CA GLY A 374 -3.81 -5.88 24.91
C GLY A 374 -3.05 -4.60 25.24
N GLN A 375 -1.81 -4.67 25.74
CA GLN A 375 -1.02 -3.53 26.21
C GLN A 375 -1.78 -2.69 27.28
N ILE A 376 -2.24 -3.30 28.35
CA ILE A 376 -3.00 -2.67 29.42
C ILE A 376 -2.08 -2.26 30.58
N LYS A 377 -1.18 -3.18 30.99
CA LYS A 377 -0.36 -3.04 32.21
C LYS A 377 1.05 -2.62 31.87
N ASP A 378 1.40 -1.39 32.23
CA ASP A 378 2.78 -0.90 32.17
C ASP A 378 3.62 -1.53 33.30
N ILE A 379 4.64 -2.31 32.92
CA ILE A 379 5.56 -2.99 33.84
C ILE A 379 6.97 -2.36 33.86
N SER A 380 7.13 -1.16 33.29
CA SER A 380 8.47 -0.51 33.19
C SER A 380 9.11 -0.26 34.55
N LYS A 381 8.32 0.09 35.57
CA LYS A 381 8.80 0.33 36.94
C LYS A 381 9.21 -0.93 37.66
N THR A 382 8.51 -2.05 37.40
CA THR A 382 8.80 -3.36 38.03
C THR A 382 9.90 -4.15 37.31
N ASN A 383 10.24 -3.74 36.07
CA ASN A 383 11.27 -4.37 35.23
C ASN A 383 12.25 -3.32 34.66
N PRO A 384 12.91 -2.51 35.52
CA PRO A 384 13.72 -1.37 35.07
C PRO A 384 14.91 -1.78 34.21
N GLY A 385 15.50 -2.94 34.44
CA GLY A 385 16.61 -3.48 33.65
C GLY A 385 16.21 -3.78 32.19
N ILE A 386 15.04 -4.41 31.99
CA ILE A 386 14.53 -4.70 30.64
C ILE A 386 14.18 -3.38 29.94
N ALA A 387 13.49 -2.46 30.64
CA ALA A 387 13.12 -1.15 30.08
C ALA A 387 14.36 -0.33 29.71
N GLY A 388 15.40 -0.33 30.53
CA GLY A 388 16.69 0.34 30.28
C GLY A 388 17.38 -0.22 29.04
N ASN A 389 17.49 -1.55 28.93
CA ASN A 389 18.08 -2.21 27.77
C ASN A 389 17.32 -1.85 26.47
N LEU A 390 16.00 -1.95 26.47
CA LEU A 390 15.21 -1.63 25.27
C LEU A 390 15.31 -0.15 24.86
N ARG A 391 15.44 0.79 25.80
CA ARG A 391 15.72 2.21 25.47
C ARG A 391 17.05 2.35 24.74
N GLN A 392 18.11 1.72 25.23
CA GLN A 392 19.42 1.74 24.55
C GLN A 392 19.33 1.15 23.14
N VAL A 393 18.59 0.06 22.99
CA VAL A 393 18.35 -0.59 21.69
C VAL A 393 17.60 0.35 20.73
N VAL A 394 16.59 1.11 21.20
CA VAL A 394 15.86 2.11 20.39
C VAL A 394 16.81 3.22 19.99
N THR A 395 17.55 3.82 20.91
CA THR A 395 18.50 4.91 20.59
C THR A 395 19.55 4.46 19.57
N LYS A 396 20.07 3.24 19.70
CA LYS A 396 21.01 2.69 18.72
C LYS A 396 20.38 2.53 17.34
N TRP A 397 19.14 2.06 17.28
CA TRP A 397 18.41 1.92 16.03
C TRP A 397 18.10 3.29 15.39
N GLU A 398 17.65 4.28 16.18
CA GLU A 398 17.41 5.64 15.72
C GLU A 398 18.66 6.26 15.12
N ASN A 399 19.79 6.19 15.82
CA ASN A 399 21.07 6.71 15.32
C ASN A 399 21.55 6.03 14.04
N SER A 400 21.21 4.74 13.85
CA SER A 400 21.63 3.97 12.67
C SER A 400 20.66 4.06 11.50
N VAL A 401 19.35 4.10 11.75
CA VAL A 401 18.32 3.98 10.72
C VAL A 401 17.73 5.34 10.35
N LEU A 402 17.35 6.16 11.35
CA LEU A 402 16.76 7.46 11.07
C LEU A 402 17.79 8.46 10.50
N SER A 403 19.08 8.29 10.81
CA SER A 403 20.15 9.11 10.25
C SER A 403 20.33 8.94 8.73
N GLU A 404 19.89 7.81 8.16
CA GLU A 404 19.91 7.59 6.71
C GLU A 404 18.79 8.34 5.97
N LEU A 405 17.78 8.87 6.69
CA LEU A 405 16.69 9.61 6.07
C LEU A 405 17.14 10.99 5.59
N LYS A 406 17.45 11.09 4.33
CA LYS A 406 17.74 12.37 3.68
C LYS A 406 16.44 12.94 3.09
N ARG A 407 15.91 14.01 3.71
CA ARG A 407 14.76 14.76 3.23
C ARG A 407 15.19 15.89 2.26
N GLY A 408 16.13 15.61 1.36
CA GLY A 408 16.58 16.59 0.38
C GLY A 408 15.53 16.88 -0.71
N GLU A 409 15.85 17.82 -1.59
CA GLU A 409 15.05 18.06 -2.80
C GLU A 409 14.90 16.77 -3.60
N ARG A 410 13.67 16.38 -3.87
CA ARG A 410 13.32 15.19 -4.63
C ARG A 410 12.36 15.60 -5.75
N PRO A 411 12.85 16.24 -6.83
CA PRO A 411 12.02 16.66 -7.95
C PRO A 411 11.28 15.46 -8.56
N PHE A 412 10.14 15.73 -9.17
CA PHE A 412 9.39 14.70 -9.92
C PHE A 412 10.08 14.47 -11.26
N VAL A 413 10.48 13.23 -11.53
CA VAL A 413 11.14 12.88 -12.78
C VAL A 413 10.12 12.89 -13.91
N ILE A 414 10.44 13.63 -14.98
CA ILE A 414 9.64 13.66 -16.21
C ILE A 414 10.54 13.30 -17.41
N ALA A 415 9.95 12.86 -18.50
CA ALA A 415 10.67 12.55 -19.73
C ALA A 415 11.87 11.61 -19.49
N TYR A 416 11.65 10.50 -18.75
CA TYR A 416 12.71 9.54 -18.49
C TYR A 416 13.07 8.76 -19.77
N PRO A 417 14.37 8.52 -20.06
CA PRO A 417 14.77 7.77 -21.24
C PRO A 417 14.12 6.38 -21.28
N ASN A 418 13.68 5.95 -22.44
CA ASN A 418 13.08 4.64 -22.69
C ASN A 418 11.75 4.37 -21.96
N TYR A 419 11.10 5.42 -21.42
CA TYR A 419 9.75 5.33 -20.86
C TYR A 419 8.87 6.43 -21.47
N ALA A 420 7.90 6.02 -22.28
CA ALA A 420 7.18 6.93 -23.17
C ALA A 420 6.18 7.86 -22.43
N TRP A 421 5.80 7.54 -21.20
CA TRP A 421 4.70 8.22 -20.52
C TRP A 421 5.13 8.78 -19.18
N THR A 422 4.73 10.00 -18.87
CA THR A 422 4.88 10.60 -17.54
C THR A 422 3.61 11.31 -17.16
N GLN A 423 3.08 10.97 -15.97
CA GLN A 423 1.94 11.65 -15.38
C GLN A 423 2.44 12.54 -14.22
N ILE A 424 2.01 13.81 -14.20
CA ILE A 424 2.27 14.77 -13.12
C ILE A 424 0.93 15.27 -12.56
N PRO A 425 0.29 14.49 -11.67
CA PRO A 425 -1.04 14.79 -11.19
C PRO A 425 -1.07 15.97 -10.21
N ALA A 426 -2.25 16.56 -10.05
CA ALA A 426 -2.49 17.65 -9.12
C ALA A 426 -2.07 17.33 -7.67
N ARG A 427 -2.14 16.07 -7.23
CA ARG A 427 -1.73 15.67 -5.87
C ARG A 427 -0.28 16.03 -5.54
N ASP A 428 0.59 16.06 -6.55
CA ASP A 428 2.04 16.29 -6.43
C ASP A 428 2.43 17.77 -6.68
N ALA A 429 1.45 18.62 -6.99
CA ALA A 429 1.65 20.03 -7.35
C ALA A 429 1.45 20.98 -6.16
N THR A 430 2.01 22.18 -6.31
CA THR A 430 1.75 23.34 -5.46
C THR A 430 0.81 24.31 -6.17
N ALA A 431 -0.25 24.72 -5.51
CA ALA A 431 -1.18 25.76 -5.98
C ALA A 431 -0.75 27.13 -5.47
N HIS A 432 -0.89 28.14 -6.31
CA HIS A 432 -0.56 29.54 -5.98
C HIS A 432 -1.76 30.42 -6.30
N GLY A 433 -1.86 31.56 -5.59
CA GLY A 433 -2.94 32.53 -5.75
C GLY A 433 -4.27 32.05 -5.20
N GLY A 434 -5.33 32.17 -6.00
CA GLY A 434 -6.69 31.80 -5.62
C GLY A 434 -7.02 30.31 -5.76
N ILE A 435 -6.14 29.53 -6.38
CA ILE A 435 -6.38 28.11 -6.65
C ILE A 435 -6.49 27.31 -5.35
N LYS A 436 -7.48 26.44 -5.29
CA LYS A 436 -7.76 25.59 -4.12
C LYS A 436 -7.74 24.11 -4.50
N ARG A 437 -7.22 23.30 -3.60
CA ARG A 437 -7.31 21.83 -3.73
C ARG A 437 -8.72 21.37 -3.34
N SER A 438 -9.29 20.45 -4.12
CA SER A 438 -10.62 19.89 -3.88
C SER A 438 -10.79 19.22 -2.51
N ASN A 439 -9.69 18.80 -1.88
CA ASN A 439 -9.68 18.22 -0.55
C ASN A 439 -8.32 18.41 0.14
N ARG A 440 -8.31 18.43 1.48
CA ARG A 440 -7.06 18.52 2.29
C ARG A 440 -6.14 17.31 2.14
N PHE A 441 -6.70 16.14 1.77
CA PHE A 441 -5.92 14.94 1.48
C PHE A 441 -5.52 14.96 0.01
N PRO A 442 -4.22 14.97 -0.33
CA PRO A 442 -3.78 15.24 -1.69
C PRO A 442 -4.07 14.10 -2.67
N ASN A 443 -4.09 12.85 -2.22
CA ASN A 443 -4.34 11.71 -3.09
C ASN A 443 -5.73 11.83 -3.75
N CYS A 444 -5.80 11.62 -5.07
CA CYS A 444 -7.00 11.78 -5.91
C CYS A 444 -7.64 13.18 -5.89
N SER A 445 -6.99 14.17 -5.30
CA SER A 445 -7.46 15.55 -5.36
C SER A 445 -7.13 16.20 -6.71
N TYR A 446 -7.89 17.23 -7.06
CA TYR A 446 -7.68 18.09 -8.20
C TYR A 446 -7.73 19.55 -7.74
N PHE A 447 -7.37 20.48 -8.62
CA PHE A 447 -7.45 21.91 -8.35
C PHE A 447 -8.73 22.51 -8.89
N THR A 448 -9.22 23.52 -8.18
CA THR A 448 -10.42 24.31 -8.48
C THR A 448 -10.13 25.78 -8.25
N ASN A 449 -11.08 26.66 -8.63
CA ASN A 449 -11.02 28.09 -8.37
C ASN A 449 -9.82 28.79 -9.05
N TRP A 450 -9.49 28.36 -10.28
CA TRP A 450 -8.51 29.03 -11.12
C TRP A 450 -9.18 30.17 -11.88
N THR A 451 -9.18 31.39 -11.33
CA THR A 451 -10.02 32.51 -11.79
C THR A 451 -9.22 33.76 -12.12
N LYS A 452 -7.93 33.80 -11.87
CA LYS A 452 -7.09 34.97 -12.12
C LYS A 452 -5.90 34.62 -13.01
N LEU A 453 -5.41 35.61 -13.75
CA LEU A 453 -4.30 35.45 -14.70
C LEU A 453 -2.97 35.13 -13.98
N GLU A 454 -2.78 35.63 -12.77
CA GLU A 454 -1.59 35.38 -11.95
C GLU A 454 -1.60 34.03 -11.23
N ASP A 455 -2.75 33.36 -11.18
CA ASP A 455 -2.86 32.05 -10.55
C ASP A 455 -2.04 30.99 -11.31
N LYS A 456 -1.33 30.13 -10.60
CA LYS A 456 -0.50 29.09 -11.21
C LYS A 456 -0.44 27.81 -10.39
N ILE A 457 -0.11 26.71 -11.07
CA ILE A 457 0.15 25.39 -10.50
C ILE A 457 1.57 25.00 -10.87
N THR A 458 2.39 24.58 -9.91
CA THR A 458 3.80 24.25 -10.16
C THR A 458 4.19 22.87 -9.64
N TRP A 459 5.20 22.27 -10.28
CA TRP A 459 5.86 21.04 -9.89
C TRP A 459 7.36 21.24 -9.97
N GLN A 460 8.08 20.91 -8.90
CA GLN A 460 9.53 20.80 -8.98
C GLN A 460 9.89 19.53 -9.75
N THR A 461 10.51 19.67 -10.91
CA THR A 461 10.74 18.57 -11.85
C THR A 461 12.21 18.38 -12.19
N GLU A 462 12.53 17.18 -12.68
CA GLU A 462 13.82 16.86 -13.30
C GLU A 462 13.56 16.13 -14.64
N VAL A 463 13.98 16.75 -15.73
CA VAL A 463 13.88 16.17 -17.06
C VAL A 463 15.00 15.15 -17.25
N GLY A 464 14.65 13.89 -17.43
CA GLY A 464 15.60 12.78 -17.58
C GLY A 464 16.30 12.74 -18.94
N ALA A 465 15.62 13.14 -20.02
CA ALA A 465 16.18 13.24 -21.37
C ALA A 465 15.73 14.51 -22.08
N ALA A 466 16.66 15.17 -22.78
CA ALA A 466 16.31 16.28 -23.68
C ALA A 466 15.53 15.75 -24.91
N GLY A 467 14.53 16.49 -25.36
CA GLY A 467 13.72 16.09 -26.52
C GLY A 467 12.48 16.92 -26.74
N LYS A 468 11.68 16.50 -27.70
CA LYS A 468 10.36 17.05 -27.98
C LYS A 468 9.29 16.11 -27.42
N TYR A 469 8.37 16.63 -26.61
CA TYR A 469 7.36 15.87 -25.91
C TYR A 469 5.97 16.41 -26.20
N GLU A 470 5.01 15.53 -26.46
CA GLU A 470 3.60 15.90 -26.55
C GLU A 470 3.07 16.13 -25.12
N ALA A 471 2.53 17.30 -24.88
CA ALA A 471 1.87 17.63 -23.62
C ALA A 471 0.35 17.39 -23.74
N THR A 472 -0.21 16.64 -22.79
CA THR A 472 -1.65 16.38 -22.68
C THR A 472 -2.16 16.99 -21.37
N LEU A 473 -3.20 17.81 -21.46
CA LEU A 473 -3.91 18.39 -20.33
C LEU A 473 -5.17 17.58 -20.02
N HIS A 474 -5.39 17.27 -18.76
CA HIS A 474 -6.65 16.70 -18.25
C HIS A 474 -7.41 17.77 -17.48
N TYR A 475 -8.57 18.23 -17.98
CA TYR A 475 -9.32 19.35 -17.44
C TYR A 475 -10.83 19.10 -17.33
N ALA A 476 -11.49 19.93 -16.55
CA ALA A 476 -12.92 20.17 -16.57
C ALA A 476 -13.13 21.68 -16.51
N VAL A 477 -14.01 22.22 -17.36
CA VAL A 477 -14.31 23.64 -17.49
C VAL A 477 -15.82 23.80 -17.68
N PRO A 478 -16.50 24.63 -16.87
CA PRO A 478 -17.92 24.88 -17.05
C PRO A 478 -18.22 25.60 -18.37
N LYS A 479 -19.47 25.49 -18.83
CA LYS A 479 -19.95 26.21 -20.01
C LYS A 479 -19.87 27.73 -19.76
N GLY A 480 -19.31 28.44 -20.73
CA GLY A 480 -19.10 29.89 -20.69
C GLY A 480 -17.66 30.30 -20.29
N ASP A 481 -16.84 29.36 -19.86
CA ASP A 481 -15.42 29.61 -19.54
C ASP A 481 -14.48 29.12 -20.68
N GLU A 482 -15.04 28.80 -21.86
CA GLU A 482 -14.26 28.55 -23.07
C GLU A 482 -13.52 29.82 -23.48
N GLY A 483 -12.40 29.69 -24.16
CA GLY A 483 -11.52 30.79 -24.55
C GLY A 483 -10.41 31.06 -23.52
N ALA A 484 -10.44 30.44 -22.35
CA ALA A 484 -9.35 30.53 -21.36
C ALA A 484 -8.03 30.03 -21.97
N VAL A 485 -6.97 30.83 -21.84
CA VAL A 485 -5.62 30.49 -22.34
C VAL A 485 -4.75 30.01 -21.21
N LEU A 486 -4.19 28.81 -21.36
CA LEU A 486 -3.23 28.21 -20.45
C LEU A 486 -1.82 28.25 -21.05
N GLU A 487 -0.84 28.53 -20.22
CA GLU A 487 0.57 28.48 -20.61
C GLU A 487 1.28 27.39 -19.77
N LEU A 488 1.83 26.38 -20.44
CA LEU A 488 2.73 25.39 -19.84
C LEU A 488 4.16 25.91 -20.00
N ILE A 489 4.86 26.08 -18.90
CA ILE A 489 6.23 26.60 -18.87
C ILE A 489 7.13 25.57 -18.20
N HIS A 490 8.28 25.31 -18.79
CA HIS A 490 9.39 24.63 -18.12
C HIS A 490 10.70 25.39 -18.43
N ASN A 491 11.22 26.11 -17.47
CA ASN A 491 12.35 27.01 -17.64
C ASN A 491 12.09 28.03 -18.79
N GLN A 492 12.82 27.93 -19.90
CA GLN A 492 12.65 28.82 -21.08
C GLN A 492 11.67 28.28 -22.11
N SER A 493 11.23 27.04 -21.99
CA SER A 493 10.31 26.40 -22.92
C SER A 493 8.86 26.75 -22.57
N LYS A 494 8.07 27.14 -23.57
CA LYS A 494 6.68 27.57 -23.40
C LYS A 494 5.78 26.93 -24.43
N LEU A 495 4.58 26.59 -24.02
CA LEU A 495 3.51 26.08 -24.87
C LEU A 495 2.19 26.68 -24.42
N ARG A 496 1.45 27.29 -25.35
CA ARG A 496 0.12 27.87 -25.09
C ARG A 496 -0.97 26.99 -25.64
N TYR A 497 -2.07 26.93 -24.91
CA TYR A 497 -3.27 26.23 -25.33
C TYR A 497 -4.50 27.01 -24.93
N THR A 498 -5.44 27.18 -25.88
CA THR A 498 -6.75 27.78 -25.64
C THR A 498 -7.78 26.69 -25.42
N ILE A 499 -8.51 26.75 -24.32
CA ILE A 499 -9.64 25.85 -24.08
C ILE A 499 -10.75 26.18 -25.09
N THR A 500 -11.03 25.27 -25.99
CA THR A 500 -11.99 25.48 -27.09
C THR A 500 -13.35 24.85 -26.81
N GLU A 501 -13.47 24.03 -25.75
CA GLU A 501 -14.67 23.25 -25.49
C GLU A 501 -14.91 23.13 -24.00
N ALA A 502 -16.11 23.41 -23.56
CA ALA A 502 -16.56 23.14 -22.21
C ALA A 502 -16.58 21.65 -21.94
N HIS A 503 -16.24 21.27 -20.72
CA HIS A 503 -16.35 19.93 -20.22
C HIS A 503 -16.79 19.97 -18.76
N GLU A 504 -18.07 20.21 -18.55
CA GLU A 504 -18.68 20.27 -17.25
C GLU A 504 -19.17 18.88 -16.85
N VAL A 505 -18.52 18.29 -15.85
CA VAL A 505 -18.83 16.94 -15.40
C VAL A 505 -19.04 16.90 -13.89
N PRO A 506 -20.00 16.08 -13.42
CA PRO A 506 -20.23 15.90 -12.00
C PRO A 506 -19.05 15.20 -11.31
N ASN A 507 -19.07 15.22 -9.99
CA ASN A 507 -18.22 14.34 -9.20
C ASN A 507 -18.65 12.89 -9.42
N ARG A 508 -17.66 11.99 -9.49
CA ARG A 508 -17.84 10.57 -9.72
C ARG A 508 -17.58 9.75 -8.46
N GLY A 509 -18.26 8.62 -8.33
CA GLY A 509 -18.10 7.63 -7.29
C GLY A 509 -18.96 7.87 -6.05
N GLN A 510 -19.68 9.01 -5.98
CA GLN A 510 -20.56 9.31 -4.85
C GLN A 510 -21.73 8.32 -4.76
N GLU A 511 -22.26 7.91 -5.89
CA GLU A 511 -23.38 6.96 -6.02
C GLU A 511 -23.08 5.57 -5.46
N ASN A 512 -21.80 5.21 -5.35
CA ASN A 512 -21.35 3.92 -4.87
C ASN A 512 -20.93 3.92 -3.38
N ASP A 513 -20.90 5.11 -2.75
CA ASP A 513 -20.46 5.23 -1.36
C ASP A 513 -21.48 4.66 -0.39
N ARG A 514 -21.07 3.69 0.41
CA ARG A 514 -21.87 3.13 1.53
C ARG A 514 -21.79 4.00 2.77
N VAL A 515 -20.77 4.87 2.83
CA VAL A 515 -20.55 5.82 3.94
C VAL A 515 -19.97 7.09 3.34
N LEU A 516 -20.47 8.24 3.77
CA LEU A 516 -19.95 9.54 3.33
C LEU A 516 -18.44 9.60 3.52
N ARG A 517 -17.72 9.81 2.45
CA ARG A 517 -16.25 9.89 2.46
C ARG A 517 -15.74 11.22 2.99
N LYS A 518 -14.48 11.20 3.44
CA LYS A 518 -13.74 12.40 3.86
C LYS A 518 -12.75 12.86 2.80
N GLU A 519 -12.43 12.00 1.87
CA GLU A 519 -11.47 12.18 0.78
C GLU A 519 -12.14 12.88 -0.41
N SER A 520 -11.34 13.30 -1.38
CA SER A 520 -11.86 13.92 -2.60
C SER A 520 -12.68 12.94 -3.44
N TYR A 521 -13.74 13.42 -4.04
CA TYR A 521 -14.32 12.79 -5.22
C TYR A 521 -13.41 13.03 -6.43
N VAL A 522 -13.59 12.25 -7.48
CA VAL A 522 -12.89 12.41 -8.76
C VAL A 522 -13.87 12.91 -9.84
N LYS A 523 -13.32 13.34 -10.96
CA LYS A 523 -14.07 13.75 -12.15
C LYS A 523 -13.53 12.99 -13.37
N ASP A 524 -14.37 12.74 -14.36
CA ASP A 524 -13.95 12.24 -15.67
C ASP A 524 -13.40 13.42 -16.50
N PHE A 525 -12.15 13.79 -16.23
CA PHE A 525 -11.48 14.89 -16.93
C PHE A 525 -11.31 14.59 -18.42
N LYS A 526 -11.50 15.62 -19.25
CA LYS A 526 -11.22 15.58 -20.68
C LYS A 526 -9.72 15.67 -20.92
N ALA A 527 -9.19 14.76 -21.72
CA ALA A 527 -7.81 14.80 -22.17
C ALA A 527 -7.72 15.57 -23.49
N VAL A 528 -6.85 16.58 -23.57
CA VAL A 528 -6.57 17.33 -24.79
C VAL A 528 -5.07 17.44 -25.03
N LYS A 529 -4.68 17.32 -26.30
CA LYS A 529 -3.30 17.57 -26.73
C LYS A 529 -3.06 19.08 -26.80
N MET A 530 -2.21 19.58 -25.91
CA MET A 530 -1.82 20.99 -25.93
C MET A 530 -0.86 21.30 -27.09
N GLY A 531 -0.05 20.33 -27.50
CA GLY A 531 0.98 20.47 -28.51
C GLY A 531 2.31 19.86 -28.07
N ILE A 532 3.40 20.27 -28.75
CA ILE A 532 4.75 19.76 -28.53
C ILE A 532 5.59 20.81 -27.79
N ILE A 533 6.19 20.43 -26.66
CA ILE A 533 7.14 21.22 -25.90
C ILE A 533 8.55 20.62 -26.00
N ALA A 534 9.56 21.46 -26.23
CA ALA A 534 10.97 21.05 -26.20
C ALA A 534 11.51 21.18 -24.77
N LEU A 535 11.98 20.09 -24.21
CA LEU A 535 12.55 20.06 -22.85
C LEU A 535 14.06 19.83 -22.91
N LYS A 536 14.80 20.56 -22.09
CA LYS A 536 16.23 20.32 -21.87
C LYS A 536 16.42 19.43 -20.64
N LYS A 537 17.40 18.52 -20.66
CA LYS A 537 17.76 17.68 -19.51
C LYS A 537 18.14 18.54 -18.30
N GLY A 538 17.67 18.21 -17.11
CA GLY A 538 18.01 18.87 -15.86
C GLY A 538 16.79 19.26 -15.04
N LYS A 539 17.06 19.92 -13.89
CA LYS A 539 16.03 20.39 -12.97
C LYS A 539 15.31 21.64 -13.51
N GLY A 540 14.04 21.80 -13.14
CA GLY A 540 13.21 22.95 -13.46
C GLY A 540 11.86 22.93 -12.76
N GLU A 541 11.12 23.99 -12.97
CA GLU A 541 9.76 24.15 -12.48
C GLU A 541 8.80 24.40 -13.65
#